data_f8d04f309cb1452475246544cb3bd63f
#
_entry.id   f8d04f309cb1452475246544cb3bd63f
#
_cell.length_a   1.000
_cell.length_b   1.000
_cell.length_c   1.000
_cell.angle_alpha   90.00
_cell.angle_beta   90.00
_cell.angle_gamma   90.00
#
_symmetry.space_group_name_H-M   'P 1'
#
loop_
_entity.id
_entity.type
_entity.pdbx_description
1 polymer ?
#
loop_
_entity_poly.entity_id
_entity_poly.type
_entity_poly.pdbx_seq_one_letter_code
_entity_poly.pdbx_strand_id
1 'polypeptide(L)'
;MEQKVKKKGQPTQEKQLEQQSLEVSMLNKDSFSDEELESYLSKGAIRACDKITVPPKILFVGDCTIATFGNFSASTGKAKSKKTFNISAMVAAAVTNTTVLNYRACLPEGKRSILYFDTEQSKYHCHTVLERIYKLSGLSLQKDDPRLMFWGLREYTPKLRIAVIDYALRKYEGVGLVIIDGLRDLMYDINNGKEATDVMTVLMAWTSVYDLHIHTVLHLNKNDNNPRGHIGTELENKAETVLIISKNIQNNSISEVKPMHMRDKEFTTFAFHIDDNRLPVLDSSMSVTVVKPREKSLVSLDNEVHKEILCRLFEEHAPSKYSELVELVSQAYEAAGYKRGMNGIKNLIKLLSSKGIIAKEGNVYTYKSECFDSPS
;
A
#
# COMPACT_ATOMS: atom_id res chain seq x y z
N MET A 1 57.97 16.80 -10.74
CA MET A 1 56.85 17.69 -10.41
C MET A 1 55.60 16.87 -10.23
N GLU A 2 55.36 16.41 -9.00
CA GLU A 2 54.17 15.64 -8.65
C GLU A 2 53.05 16.62 -8.28
N GLN A 3 51.96 16.61 -9.09
CA GLN A 3 50.74 17.33 -8.75
C GLN A 3 50.01 16.60 -7.65
N LYS A 4 50.01 17.13 -6.43
CA LYS A 4 49.15 16.72 -5.34
C LYS A 4 47.69 17.03 -5.71
N VAL A 5 46.92 15.99 -6.10
CA VAL A 5 45.47 16.07 -6.18
C VAL A 5 44.93 16.22 -4.75
N LYS A 6 44.46 17.41 -4.39
CA LYS A 6 43.70 17.63 -3.16
C LYS A 6 42.39 16.81 -3.24
N LYS A 7 42.28 15.77 -2.45
CA LYS A 7 40.98 15.11 -2.17
C LYS A 7 40.08 16.18 -1.52
N LYS A 8 39.02 16.58 -2.19
CA LYS A 8 37.92 17.32 -1.58
C LYS A 8 37.35 16.44 -0.45
N GLY A 9 37.46 16.90 0.80
CA GLY A 9 36.88 16.22 1.94
C GLY A 9 35.38 16.06 1.75
N GLN A 10 34.83 14.91 2.15
CA GLN A 10 33.37 14.71 2.22
C GLN A 10 32.79 15.83 3.12
N PRO A 11 31.64 16.41 2.73
CA PRO A 11 30.99 17.43 3.55
C PRO A 11 30.65 16.83 4.93
N THR A 12 30.80 17.64 5.98
CA THR A 12 30.41 17.26 7.34
C THR A 12 28.90 16.98 7.37
N GLN A 13 28.48 16.06 8.24
CA GLN A 13 27.10 15.60 8.38
C GLN A 13 26.11 16.79 8.55
N GLU A 14 26.51 17.82 9.27
CA GLU A 14 25.78 19.07 9.47
C GLU A 14 25.50 19.81 8.15
N LYS A 15 26.51 19.91 7.27
CA LYS A 15 26.36 20.51 5.93
C LYS A 15 25.46 19.69 5.01
N GLN A 16 25.45 18.39 5.15
CA GLN A 16 24.53 17.52 4.39
C GLN A 16 23.06 17.71 4.83
N LEU A 17 22.82 17.83 6.13
CA LEU A 17 21.47 18.08 6.69
C LEU A 17 20.96 19.50 6.34
N GLU A 18 21.83 20.52 6.38
CA GLU A 18 21.48 21.87 5.91
C GLU A 18 21.13 21.88 4.41
N GLN A 19 21.89 21.18 3.59
CA GLN A 19 21.63 21.08 2.15
C GLN A 19 20.33 20.36 1.86
N GLN A 20 20.01 19.29 2.59
CA GLN A 20 18.74 18.57 2.51
C GLN A 20 17.53 19.43 2.91
N SER A 21 17.68 20.25 3.96
CA SER A 21 16.64 21.20 4.40
C SER A 21 16.34 22.26 3.34
N LEU A 22 17.38 22.81 2.70
CA LEU A 22 17.24 23.75 1.60
C LEU A 22 16.51 23.14 0.41
N GLU A 23 16.78 21.88 0.07
CA GLU A 23 16.11 21.18 -1.03
C GLU A 23 14.60 21.03 -0.81
N VAL A 24 14.16 20.70 0.40
CA VAL A 24 12.71 20.64 0.71
C VAL A 24 12.05 22.01 0.72
N SER A 25 12.72 23.05 1.23
CA SER A 25 12.18 24.42 1.24
C SER A 25 12.03 25.03 -0.16
N MET A 26 12.88 24.63 -1.10
CA MET A 26 12.86 25.12 -2.47
C MET A 26 11.66 24.57 -3.29
N LEU A 27 11.04 23.45 -2.88
CA LEU A 27 9.85 22.91 -3.56
C LEU A 27 8.64 23.86 -3.52
N ASN A 28 8.63 24.85 -2.63
CA ASN A 28 7.55 25.83 -2.49
C ASN A 28 7.88 27.20 -3.12
N LYS A 29 8.91 27.28 -3.93
CA LYS A 29 9.34 28.54 -4.56
C LYS A 29 8.51 28.79 -5.83
N ASP A 30 7.99 30.01 -5.98
CA ASP A 30 7.12 30.37 -7.12
C ASP A 30 7.91 30.68 -8.43
N SER A 31 9.24 30.87 -8.36
CA SER A 31 10.09 31.14 -9.53
C SER A 31 11.50 30.60 -9.34
N PHE A 32 12.12 30.15 -10.42
CA PHE A 32 13.46 29.56 -10.43
C PHE A 32 14.32 30.26 -11.47
N SER A 33 15.63 30.45 -11.19
CA SER A 33 16.59 30.87 -12.21
C SER A 33 16.97 29.72 -13.16
N ASP A 34 17.51 30.03 -14.33
CA ASP A 34 17.97 29.02 -15.27
C ASP A 34 19.08 28.14 -14.67
N GLU A 35 19.96 28.72 -13.82
CA GLU A 35 21.02 27.97 -13.13
C GLU A 35 20.42 26.97 -12.12
N GLU A 36 19.35 27.34 -11.40
CA GLU A 36 18.63 26.44 -10.50
C GLU A 36 17.97 25.31 -11.30
N LEU A 37 17.29 25.64 -12.39
CA LEU A 37 16.64 24.66 -13.27
C LEU A 37 17.64 23.67 -13.88
N GLU A 38 18.80 24.16 -14.35
CA GLU A 38 19.88 23.32 -14.87
C GLU A 38 20.44 22.38 -13.78
N SER A 39 20.58 22.89 -12.55
CA SER A 39 20.97 22.06 -11.40
C SER A 39 19.98 20.93 -11.11
N TYR A 40 18.66 21.22 -11.14
CA TYR A 40 17.63 20.21 -10.95
C TYR A 40 17.57 19.21 -12.10
N LEU A 41 17.69 19.68 -13.34
CA LEU A 41 17.75 18.85 -14.52
C LEU A 41 18.93 17.87 -14.45
N SER A 42 20.10 18.37 -14.08
CA SER A 42 21.32 17.57 -13.93
C SER A 42 21.21 16.53 -12.80
N LYS A 43 20.62 16.89 -11.64
CA LYS A 43 20.39 15.97 -10.52
C LYS A 43 19.34 14.91 -10.84
N GLY A 44 18.31 15.26 -11.62
CA GLY A 44 17.23 14.36 -12.00
C GLY A 44 17.57 13.41 -13.17
N ALA A 45 18.71 13.63 -13.84
CA ALA A 45 19.09 12.82 -14.99
C ALA A 45 19.39 11.37 -14.59
N ILE A 46 18.75 10.41 -15.24
CA ILE A 46 18.99 8.96 -15.10
C ILE A 46 19.55 8.43 -16.42
N ARG A 47 20.69 7.77 -16.38
CA ARG A 47 21.37 7.22 -17.55
C ARG A 47 21.41 5.70 -17.49
N ALA A 48 21.35 5.04 -18.63
CA ALA A 48 21.38 3.58 -18.71
C ALA A 48 22.66 2.95 -18.08
N CYS A 49 23.73 3.71 -18.01
CA CYS A 49 25.01 3.25 -17.41
C CYS A 49 25.12 3.56 -15.90
N ASP A 50 24.13 4.20 -15.30
CA ASP A 50 24.17 4.54 -13.87
C ASP A 50 24.09 3.27 -13.02
N LYS A 51 24.96 3.18 -12.02
CA LYS A 51 24.91 2.11 -11.02
C LYS A 51 23.97 2.53 -9.87
N ILE A 52 22.70 2.28 -10.04
CA ILE A 52 21.68 2.61 -9.03
C ILE A 52 21.63 1.48 -7.99
N THR A 53 21.79 1.83 -6.73
CA THR A 53 21.66 0.87 -5.63
C THR A 53 20.18 0.54 -5.40
N VAL A 54 19.88 -0.76 -5.24
CA VAL A 54 18.52 -1.19 -4.87
C VAL A 54 18.18 -0.67 -3.48
N PRO A 55 17.06 0.04 -3.32
CA PRO A 55 16.66 0.55 -2.01
C PRO A 55 16.48 -0.57 -0.99
N PRO A 56 16.93 -0.39 0.26
CA PRO A 56 16.70 -1.38 1.31
C PRO A 56 15.20 -1.64 1.52
N LYS A 57 14.83 -2.92 1.52
CA LYS A 57 13.49 -3.38 1.91
C LYS A 57 13.47 -3.53 3.42
N ILE A 58 12.60 -2.80 4.11
CA ILE A 58 12.66 -2.66 5.57
C ILE A 58 11.51 -3.30 6.33
N LEU A 59 10.33 -3.46 5.71
CA LEU A 59 9.18 -4.11 6.32
C LEU A 59 8.55 -5.13 5.38
N PHE A 60 8.09 -6.24 5.94
CA PHE A 60 7.53 -7.38 5.22
C PHE A 60 6.31 -7.93 5.96
N VAL A 61 5.39 -8.52 5.19
CA VAL A 61 4.36 -9.45 5.67
C VAL A 61 4.61 -10.79 4.96
N GLY A 62 5.03 -11.81 5.71
CA GLY A 62 5.61 -13.02 5.10
C GLY A 62 6.83 -12.66 4.24
N ASP A 63 6.80 -13.06 2.97
CA ASP A 63 7.85 -12.75 1.98
C ASP A 63 7.55 -11.51 1.12
N CYS A 64 6.40 -10.84 1.37
CA CYS A 64 5.98 -9.70 0.58
C CYS A 64 6.50 -8.41 1.19
N THR A 65 7.17 -7.59 0.38
CA THR A 65 7.69 -6.29 0.79
C THR A 65 6.55 -5.28 0.91
N ILE A 66 6.44 -4.60 2.05
CA ILE A 66 5.45 -3.53 2.26
C ILE A 66 6.08 -2.15 2.44
N ALA A 67 7.39 -2.08 2.65
CA ALA A 67 8.10 -0.81 2.79
C ALA A 67 9.56 -0.91 2.33
N THR A 68 9.97 0.08 1.50
CA THR A 68 11.35 0.29 1.06
C THR A 68 11.77 1.73 1.32
N PHE A 69 13.06 2.01 1.43
CA PHE A 69 13.54 3.39 1.53
C PHE A 69 13.23 4.18 0.26
N GLY A 70 13.09 5.49 0.40
CA GLY A 70 12.72 6.40 -0.68
C GLY A 70 11.24 6.34 -1.08
N ASN A 71 10.42 5.55 -0.36
CA ASN A 71 9.00 5.38 -0.62
C ASN A 71 8.15 5.59 0.63
N PHE A 72 6.83 5.65 0.44
CA PHE A 72 5.88 5.69 1.53
C PHE A 72 4.75 4.68 1.32
N SER A 73 4.12 4.29 2.41
CA SER A 73 3.00 3.35 2.46
C SER A 73 1.90 3.85 3.37
N ALA A 74 0.74 3.20 3.34
CA ALA A 74 -0.38 3.59 4.17
C ALA A 74 -1.15 2.41 4.75
N SER A 75 -1.73 2.65 5.92
CA SER A 75 -2.79 1.83 6.50
C SER A 75 -4.12 2.57 6.45
N THR A 76 -5.12 1.97 5.81
CA THR A 76 -6.47 2.52 5.71
C THR A 76 -7.48 1.63 6.45
N GLY A 77 -8.66 2.15 6.69
CA GLY A 77 -9.75 1.39 7.31
C GLY A 77 -10.79 2.31 7.94
N LYS A 78 -12.00 1.78 8.14
CA LYS A 78 -13.09 2.51 8.79
C LYS A 78 -12.73 2.88 10.24
N ALA A 79 -13.43 3.86 10.80
CA ALA A 79 -13.25 4.21 12.21
C ALA A 79 -13.43 2.96 13.10
N LYS A 80 -12.63 2.85 14.15
CA LYS A 80 -12.66 1.73 15.11
C LYS A 80 -12.31 0.35 14.51
N SER A 81 -11.63 0.29 13.35
CA SER A 81 -11.12 -0.96 12.77
C SER A 81 -9.81 -1.47 13.40
N LYS A 82 -9.32 -0.83 14.46
CA LYS A 82 -8.09 -1.15 15.19
C LYS A 82 -6.79 -0.88 14.41
N LYS A 83 -6.79 0.13 13.51
CA LYS A 83 -5.59 0.56 12.75
C LYS A 83 -4.40 0.81 13.67
N THR A 84 -4.56 1.61 14.73
CA THR A 84 -3.48 1.97 15.65
C THR A 84 -2.90 0.75 16.40
N PHE A 85 -3.69 -0.31 16.65
CA PHE A 85 -3.18 -1.58 17.17
C PHE A 85 -2.29 -2.29 16.16
N ASN A 86 -2.72 -2.30 14.89
CA ASN A 86 -1.94 -2.85 13.79
C ASN A 86 -0.60 -2.10 13.61
N ILE A 87 -0.65 -0.75 13.62
CA ILE A 87 0.56 0.10 13.54
C ILE A 87 1.48 -0.14 14.74
N SER A 88 0.93 -0.32 15.96
CA SER A 88 1.76 -0.63 17.14
C SER A 88 2.59 -1.90 16.95
N ALA A 89 2.03 -2.94 16.31
CA ALA A 89 2.77 -4.17 16.01
C ALA A 89 3.84 -3.94 14.94
N MET A 90 3.53 -3.18 13.90
CA MET A 90 4.49 -2.80 12.84
C MET A 90 5.69 -2.02 13.44
N VAL A 91 5.41 -1.03 14.29
CA VAL A 91 6.45 -0.24 14.96
C VAL A 91 7.27 -1.11 15.93
N ALA A 92 6.63 -1.99 16.69
CA ALA A 92 7.33 -2.91 17.58
C ALA A 92 8.28 -3.84 16.79
N ALA A 93 7.85 -4.35 15.63
CA ALA A 93 8.72 -5.12 14.75
C ALA A 93 9.93 -4.29 14.29
N ALA A 94 9.71 -3.01 13.93
CA ALA A 94 10.77 -2.12 13.50
C ALA A 94 11.76 -1.79 14.64
N VAL A 95 11.27 -1.50 15.85
CA VAL A 95 12.11 -1.23 17.03
C VAL A 95 13.01 -2.41 17.36
N THR A 96 12.44 -3.61 17.36
CA THR A 96 13.19 -4.85 17.67
C THR A 96 14.00 -5.37 16.49
N ASN A 97 13.66 -4.95 15.27
CA ASN A 97 14.18 -5.47 14.00
C ASN A 97 13.95 -6.99 13.88
N THR A 98 12.80 -7.46 14.32
CA THR A 98 12.37 -8.86 14.34
C THR A 98 10.95 -8.99 13.78
N THR A 99 10.28 -10.10 14.10
CA THR A 99 8.87 -10.32 13.73
C THR A 99 7.97 -10.08 14.94
N VAL A 100 6.98 -9.20 14.77
CA VAL A 100 5.89 -8.95 15.73
C VAL A 100 4.56 -9.02 15.00
N LEU A 101 3.60 -9.75 15.55
CA LEU A 101 2.37 -10.12 14.87
C LEU A 101 2.73 -10.86 13.54
N ASN A 102 2.45 -10.27 12.40
CA ASN A 102 2.84 -10.80 11.09
C ASN A 102 3.79 -9.86 10.33
N TYR A 103 4.31 -8.84 11.01
CA TYR A 103 5.26 -7.88 10.44
C TYR A 103 6.68 -8.29 10.80
N ARG A 104 7.52 -8.48 9.79
CA ARG A 104 8.97 -8.66 9.93
C ARG A 104 9.67 -7.38 9.51
N ALA A 105 10.54 -6.86 10.36
CA ALA A 105 11.36 -5.70 10.05
C ALA A 105 12.82 -6.09 9.79
N CYS A 106 13.50 -5.30 8.94
CA CYS A 106 14.90 -5.45 8.61
C CYS A 106 15.50 -4.07 8.26
N LEU A 107 15.57 -3.18 9.28
CA LEU A 107 16.17 -1.88 9.12
C LEU A 107 17.70 -1.99 9.11
N PRO A 108 18.41 -1.35 8.17
CA PRO A 108 19.86 -1.33 8.13
C PRO A 108 20.48 -0.73 9.41
N GLU A 109 21.67 -1.17 9.76
CA GLU A 109 22.44 -0.54 10.81
C GLU A 109 22.72 0.92 10.45
N GLY A 110 22.61 1.82 11.42
CA GLY A 110 22.67 3.28 11.18
C GLY A 110 21.35 3.92 10.71
N LYS A 111 20.30 3.13 10.43
CA LYS A 111 18.93 3.61 10.07
C LYS A 111 17.87 2.98 10.99
N ARG A 112 18.16 2.88 12.28
CA ARG A 112 17.34 2.20 13.28
C ARG A 112 16.41 3.11 14.08
N SER A 113 16.52 4.44 13.89
CA SER A 113 15.66 5.41 14.57
C SER A 113 14.27 5.45 13.93
N ILE A 114 13.24 5.48 14.76
CA ILE A 114 11.83 5.50 14.39
C ILE A 114 11.19 6.74 14.99
N LEU A 115 10.56 7.56 14.16
CA LEU A 115 9.81 8.73 14.59
C LEU A 115 8.31 8.45 14.45
N TYR A 116 7.55 8.66 15.50
CA TYR A 116 6.09 8.49 15.52
C TYR A 116 5.41 9.81 15.81
N PHE A 117 4.55 10.26 14.92
CA PHE A 117 3.74 11.46 15.05
C PHE A 117 2.26 11.09 15.05
N ASP A 118 1.59 11.29 16.17
CA ASP A 118 0.14 11.14 16.32
C ASP A 118 -0.51 12.53 16.22
N THR A 119 -1.40 12.71 15.26
CA THR A 119 -2.05 14.00 14.99
C THR A 119 -3.48 14.09 15.51
N GLU A 120 -4.06 12.96 15.95
CA GLU A 120 -5.48 12.86 16.31
C GLU A 120 -5.71 12.70 17.83
N GLN A 121 -4.86 11.95 18.51
CA GLN A 121 -5.14 11.48 19.87
C GLN A 121 -4.67 12.46 20.95
N SER A 122 -5.34 12.42 22.10
CA SER A 122 -4.88 13.14 23.29
C SER A 122 -3.61 12.53 23.86
N LYS A 123 -2.86 13.31 24.64
CA LYS A 123 -1.59 12.87 25.24
C LYS A 123 -1.73 11.54 26.00
N TYR A 124 -2.82 11.34 26.72
CA TYR A 124 -3.10 10.07 27.43
C TYR A 124 -3.19 8.89 26.45
N HIS A 125 -3.92 9.03 25.36
CA HIS A 125 -4.07 7.96 24.37
C HIS A 125 -2.79 7.72 23.59
N CYS A 126 -2.03 8.76 23.26
CA CYS A 126 -0.68 8.64 22.67
C CYS A 126 0.23 7.83 23.60
N HIS A 127 0.20 8.10 24.91
CA HIS A 127 0.97 7.33 25.89
C HIS A 127 0.54 5.86 25.92
N THR A 128 -0.76 5.58 25.85
CA THR A 128 -1.28 4.19 25.78
C THR A 128 -0.80 3.47 24.49
N VAL A 129 -0.67 4.16 23.37
CA VAL A 129 -0.09 3.60 22.14
C VAL A 129 1.39 3.30 22.33
N LEU A 130 2.15 4.23 22.92
CA LEU A 130 3.57 4.05 23.22
C LEU A 130 3.80 2.86 24.17
N GLU A 131 3.04 2.77 25.27
CA GLU A 131 3.09 1.61 26.18
C GLU A 131 2.83 0.28 25.47
N ARG A 132 1.87 0.26 24.54
CA ARG A 132 1.58 -0.94 23.75
C ARG A 132 2.77 -1.34 22.88
N ILE A 133 3.40 -0.37 22.21
CA ILE A 133 4.60 -0.62 21.40
C ILE A 133 5.73 -1.19 22.28
N TYR A 134 5.96 -0.60 23.45
CA TYR A 134 6.97 -1.09 24.40
C TYR A 134 6.69 -2.52 24.86
N LYS A 135 5.45 -2.83 25.26
CA LYS A 135 5.04 -4.19 25.64
C LYS A 135 5.25 -5.20 24.53
N LEU A 136 4.85 -4.86 23.30
CA LEU A 136 5.04 -5.72 22.12
C LEU A 136 6.51 -5.92 21.76
N SER A 137 7.35 -4.93 22.06
CA SER A 137 8.80 -4.96 21.84
C SER A 137 9.58 -5.63 22.99
N GLY A 138 8.92 -5.99 24.09
CA GLY A 138 9.60 -6.48 25.30
C GLY A 138 10.48 -5.42 25.98
N LEU A 139 10.23 -4.14 25.74
CA LEU A 139 10.99 -3.03 26.31
C LEU A 139 10.45 -2.64 27.70
N SER A 140 11.34 -2.14 28.54
CA SER A 140 10.98 -1.63 29.88
C SER A 140 10.28 -0.28 29.77
N LEU A 141 9.16 -0.11 30.46
CA LEU A 141 8.45 1.16 30.61
C LEU A 141 9.14 2.15 31.57
N GLN A 142 10.22 1.75 32.22
CA GLN A 142 10.96 2.60 33.17
C GLN A 142 12.02 3.48 32.50
N LYS A 143 12.28 3.27 31.21
CA LYS A 143 13.33 3.99 30.48
C LYS A 143 12.92 4.14 29.02
N ASP A 144 13.14 5.34 28.48
CA ASP A 144 12.94 5.60 27.05
C ASP A 144 13.97 4.84 26.20
N ASP A 145 13.52 4.23 25.13
CA ASP A 145 14.40 3.62 24.13
C ASP A 145 14.80 4.68 23.10
N PRO A 146 16.10 4.91 22.90
CA PRO A 146 16.59 5.97 22.00
C PRO A 146 16.25 5.72 20.53
N ARG A 147 15.81 4.52 20.17
CA ARG A 147 15.38 4.19 18.79
C ARG A 147 13.96 4.62 18.50
N LEU A 148 13.12 4.91 19.48
CA LEU A 148 11.72 5.28 19.29
C LEU A 148 11.42 6.63 19.93
N MET A 149 11.17 7.62 19.12
CA MET A 149 10.71 8.95 19.53
C MET A 149 9.25 9.14 19.14
N PHE A 150 8.41 9.61 20.07
CA PHE A 150 6.97 9.72 19.92
C PHE A 150 6.45 11.09 20.28
N TRP A 151 5.66 11.72 19.40
CA TRP A 151 5.05 13.03 19.61
C TRP A 151 3.54 13.02 19.35
N GLY A 152 2.77 13.65 20.25
CA GLY A 152 1.37 14.01 20.03
C GLY A 152 1.28 15.44 19.48
N LEU A 153 0.74 15.57 18.28
CA LEU A 153 0.65 16.85 17.55
C LEU A 153 -0.79 17.35 17.42
N ARG A 154 -1.73 16.78 18.15
CA ARG A 154 -3.16 17.08 18.04
C ARG A 154 -3.48 18.59 18.13
N GLU A 155 -2.79 19.29 18.99
CA GLU A 155 -3.09 20.71 19.32
C GLU A 155 -2.54 21.69 18.26
N TYR A 156 -1.75 21.21 17.29
CA TYR A 156 -1.09 22.06 16.31
C TYR A 156 -1.91 22.18 15.02
N THR A 157 -1.73 23.29 14.31
CA THR A 157 -2.30 23.50 12.97
C THR A 157 -1.61 22.60 11.95
N PRO A 158 -2.24 22.30 10.80
CA PRO A 158 -1.62 21.50 9.72
C PRO A 158 -0.23 22.00 9.32
N LYS A 159 -0.09 23.30 9.09
CA LYS A 159 1.21 23.92 8.78
C LYS A 159 2.26 23.68 9.86
N LEU A 160 1.89 23.84 11.13
CA LEU A 160 2.82 23.65 12.23
C LEU A 160 3.20 22.16 12.38
N ARG A 161 2.26 21.24 12.15
CA ARG A 161 2.56 19.80 12.14
C ARG A 161 3.61 19.45 11.09
N ILE A 162 3.46 19.93 9.85
CA ILE A 162 4.45 19.73 8.78
C ILE A 162 5.81 20.32 9.20
N ALA A 163 5.83 21.53 9.72
CA ALA A 163 7.08 22.18 10.17
C ALA A 163 7.77 21.42 11.31
N VAL A 164 7.00 20.86 12.27
CA VAL A 164 7.55 20.07 13.39
C VAL A 164 8.11 18.74 12.88
N ILE A 165 7.42 18.07 11.96
CA ILE A 165 7.90 16.81 11.35
C ILE A 165 9.20 17.10 10.57
N ASP A 166 9.21 18.11 9.72
CA ASP A 166 10.40 18.50 8.95
C ASP A 166 11.57 18.83 9.86
N TYR A 167 11.34 19.58 10.93
CA TYR A 167 12.37 19.87 11.93
C TYR A 167 12.89 18.60 12.60
N ALA A 168 12.02 17.65 12.93
CA ALA A 168 12.43 16.41 13.54
C ALA A 168 13.31 15.57 12.59
N LEU A 169 12.94 15.50 11.30
CA LEU A 169 13.74 14.81 10.27
C LEU A 169 15.14 15.39 10.12
N ARG A 170 15.30 16.71 10.28
CA ARG A 170 16.61 17.38 10.28
C ARG A 170 17.40 17.17 11.56
N LYS A 171 16.70 17.04 12.69
CA LYS A 171 17.32 16.97 14.02
C LYS A 171 17.80 15.58 14.39
N TYR A 172 17.05 14.54 14.02
CA TYR A 172 17.34 13.16 14.43
C TYR A 172 18.06 12.40 13.32
N GLU A 173 19.18 11.80 13.67
CA GLU A 173 19.99 11.02 12.76
C GLU A 173 19.55 9.54 12.72
N GLY A 174 19.93 8.85 11.66
CA GLY A 174 19.69 7.42 11.53
C GLY A 174 18.21 7.04 11.46
N VAL A 175 17.35 7.96 11.03
CA VAL A 175 15.91 7.69 10.86
C VAL A 175 15.70 6.76 9.66
N GLY A 176 15.10 5.59 9.91
CA GLY A 176 14.73 4.65 8.87
C GLY A 176 13.23 4.57 8.65
N LEU A 177 12.43 4.78 9.71
CA LEU A 177 10.97 4.70 9.62
C LEU A 177 10.32 5.90 10.29
N VAL A 178 9.34 6.48 9.62
CA VAL A 178 8.49 7.53 10.16
C VAL A 178 7.04 7.05 10.12
N ILE A 179 6.31 7.22 11.22
CA ILE A 179 4.87 6.98 11.30
C ILE A 179 4.15 8.31 11.41
N ILE A 180 3.13 8.52 10.57
CA ILE A 180 2.21 9.66 10.65
C ILE A 180 0.80 9.10 10.84
N ASP A 181 0.35 9.02 12.09
CA ASP A 181 -0.98 8.51 12.45
C ASP A 181 -1.98 9.67 12.42
N GLY A 182 -2.62 9.83 11.24
CA GLY A 182 -3.55 10.89 10.91
C GLY A 182 -3.08 11.79 9.76
N LEU A 183 -2.78 11.21 8.58
CA LEU A 183 -2.33 11.95 7.39
C LEU A 183 -3.26 13.12 7.02
N ARG A 184 -4.58 12.92 7.18
CA ARG A 184 -5.59 13.95 6.92
C ARG A 184 -5.31 15.26 7.66
N ASP A 185 -4.74 15.18 8.83
CA ASP A 185 -4.55 16.32 9.71
C ASP A 185 -3.35 17.21 9.34
N LEU A 186 -2.63 16.85 8.27
CA LEU A 186 -1.61 17.69 7.65
C LEU A 186 -2.18 18.70 6.65
N MET A 187 -3.51 18.73 6.47
CA MET A 187 -4.21 19.64 5.56
C MET A 187 -5.46 20.24 6.21
N TYR A 188 -5.89 21.41 5.73
CA TYR A 188 -7.08 22.08 6.22
C TYR A 188 -8.36 21.49 5.63
N ASP A 189 -8.39 21.29 4.31
CA ASP A 189 -9.54 20.74 3.60
C ASP A 189 -9.19 19.47 2.84
N ILE A 190 -9.77 18.36 3.25
CA ILE A 190 -9.58 17.04 2.65
C ILE A 190 -10.04 16.96 1.18
N ASN A 191 -10.92 17.87 0.76
CA ASN A 191 -11.43 17.94 -0.60
C ASN A 191 -10.67 18.96 -1.45
N ASN A 192 -9.63 19.60 -0.91
CA ASN A 192 -8.76 20.49 -1.67
C ASN A 192 -7.66 19.67 -2.37
N GLY A 193 -7.80 19.54 -3.71
CA GLY A 193 -6.84 18.78 -4.53
C GLY A 193 -5.43 19.36 -4.50
N LYS A 194 -5.28 20.70 -4.39
CA LYS A 194 -3.97 21.35 -4.28
C LYS A 194 -3.28 20.98 -2.96
N GLU A 195 -3.97 21.12 -1.83
CA GLU A 195 -3.41 20.74 -0.53
C GLU A 195 -3.04 19.25 -0.50
N ALA A 196 -3.87 18.39 -1.11
CA ALA A 196 -3.58 16.95 -1.21
C ALA A 196 -2.29 16.70 -1.99
N THR A 197 -2.11 17.37 -3.14
CA THR A 197 -0.89 17.27 -3.96
C THR A 197 0.32 17.81 -3.21
N ASP A 198 0.19 18.95 -2.51
CA ASP A 198 1.27 19.56 -1.73
C ASP A 198 1.75 18.60 -0.61
N VAL A 199 0.83 17.99 0.15
CA VAL A 199 1.17 17.01 1.19
C VAL A 199 1.86 15.80 0.60
N MET A 200 1.38 15.24 -0.52
CA MET A 200 2.04 14.11 -1.18
C MET A 200 3.44 14.48 -1.68
N THR A 201 3.61 15.68 -2.23
CA THR A 201 4.92 16.17 -2.67
C THR A 201 5.90 16.24 -1.50
N VAL A 202 5.47 16.75 -0.36
CA VAL A 202 6.28 16.79 0.86
C VAL A 202 6.67 15.38 1.33
N LEU A 203 5.74 14.42 1.36
CA LEU A 203 6.05 13.03 1.74
C LEU A 203 7.08 12.41 0.79
N MET A 204 6.91 12.56 -0.52
CA MET A 204 7.86 12.06 -1.53
C MET A 204 9.24 12.70 -1.35
N ALA A 205 9.29 14.01 -1.13
CA ALA A 205 10.54 14.72 -0.88
C ALA A 205 11.24 14.21 0.38
N TRP A 206 10.53 14.09 1.51
CA TRP A 206 11.11 13.58 2.75
C TRP A 206 11.67 12.17 2.60
N THR A 207 10.93 11.26 1.95
CA THR A 207 11.39 9.89 1.76
C THR A 207 12.66 9.82 0.92
N SER A 208 12.76 10.64 -0.14
CA SER A 208 13.91 10.68 -1.05
C SER A 208 15.11 11.38 -0.42
N VAL A 209 14.89 12.59 0.15
CA VAL A 209 15.96 13.44 0.67
C VAL A 209 16.63 12.82 1.90
N TYR A 210 15.83 12.23 2.79
CA TYR A 210 16.34 11.65 4.05
C TYR A 210 16.62 10.14 3.93
N ASP A 211 16.37 9.51 2.77
CA ASP A 211 16.57 8.09 2.53
C ASP A 211 15.91 7.23 3.64
N LEU A 212 14.60 7.35 3.78
CA LEU A 212 13.80 6.69 4.80
C LEU A 212 12.46 6.22 4.22
N HIS A 213 11.68 5.49 5.02
CA HIS A 213 10.30 5.14 4.70
C HIS A 213 9.30 5.88 5.59
N ILE A 214 8.20 6.36 5.01
CA ILE A 214 7.10 6.94 5.77
C ILE A 214 5.89 6.02 5.68
N HIS A 215 5.33 5.60 6.83
CA HIS A 215 4.06 4.89 6.88
C HIS A 215 2.97 5.80 7.44
N THR A 216 1.89 5.98 6.71
CA THR A 216 0.81 6.90 7.09
C THR A 216 -0.48 6.15 7.44
N VAL A 217 -1.38 6.82 8.16
CA VAL A 217 -2.72 6.31 8.46
C VAL A 217 -3.78 7.24 7.90
N LEU A 218 -4.73 6.68 7.16
CA LEU A 218 -5.86 7.42 6.60
C LEU A 218 -7.16 6.66 6.82
N HIS A 219 -8.25 7.39 7.12
CA HIS A 219 -9.58 6.80 7.22
C HIS A 219 -10.20 6.56 5.84
N LEU A 220 -10.98 5.47 5.73
CA LEU A 220 -11.86 5.24 4.58
C LEU A 220 -13.11 6.12 4.67
N ASN A 221 -13.75 6.31 3.54
CA ASN A 221 -15.09 6.88 3.47
C ASN A 221 -16.10 6.04 4.27
N LYS A 222 -17.19 6.67 4.72
CA LYS A 222 -18.24 5.96 5.47
C LYS A 222 -19.04 5.01 4.59
N ASN A 223 -19.28 5.38 3.34
CA ASN A 223 -20.24 4.73 2.44
C ASN A 223 -19.60 3.73 1.47
N ASP A 224 -18.31 3.84 1.22
CA ASP A 224 -17.54 2.95 0.34
C ASP A 224 -16.23 2.51 1.03
N ASN A 225 -15.42 1.71 0.34
CA ASN A 225 -14.13 1.26 0.86
C ASN A 225 -12.96 2.05 0.27
N ASN A 226 -13.22 3.24 -0.31
CA ASN A 226 -12.17 4.08 -0.87
C ASN A 226 -11.58 4.99 0.21
N PRO A 227 -10.29 5.28 0.18
CA PRO A 227 -9.66 6.27 1.04
C PRO A 227 -10.34 7.64 0.89
N ARG A 228 -10.42 8.36 2.00
CA ARG A 228 -11.26 9.54 2.10
C ARG A 228 -10.64 10.76 1.43
N GLY A 229 -11.41 11.43 0.56
CA GLY A 229 -11.09 12.73 -0.04
C GLY A 229 -10.04 12.64 -1.16
N HIS A 230 -9.64 13.80 -1.69
CA HIS A 230 -8.60 13.88 -2.73
C HIS A 230 -7.26 13.30 -2.25
N ILE A 231 -6.90 13.49 -0.98
CA ILE A 231 -5.70 12.91 -0.38
C ILE A 231 -5.70 11.38 -0.46
N GLY A 232 -6.87 10.74 -0.36
CA GLY A 232 -7.01 9.29 -0.50
C GLY A 232 -6.67 8.81 -1.89
N THR A 233 -7.18 9.48 -2.93
CA THR A 233 -6.89 9.17 -4.33
C THR A 233 -5.40 9.37 -4.66
N GLU A 234 -4.82 10.48 -4.20
CA GLU A 234 -3.39 10.75 -4.38
C GLU A 234 -2.51 9.70 -3.67
N LEU A 235 -2.93 9.27 -2.47
CA LEU A 235 -2.26 8.23 -1.72
C LEU A 235 -2.26 6.89 -2.47
N GLU A 236 -3.40 6.45 -2.99
CA GLU A 236 -3.52 5.21 -3.77
C GLU A 236 -2.64 5.20 -5.01
N ASN A 237 -2.54 6.34 -5.69
CA ASN A 237 -1.76 6.47 -6.92
C ASN A 237 -0.24 6.47 -6.67
N LYS A 238 0.23 6.98 -5.53
CA LYS A 238 1.65 7.26 -5.28
C LYS A 238 2.30 6.34 -4.24
N ALA A 239 1.52 5.77 -3.32
CA ALA A 239 2.06 4.88 -2.29
C ALA A 239 2.63 3.59 -2.88
N GLU A 240 3.70 3.09 -2.28
CA GLU A 240 4.26 1.77 -2.60
C GLU A 240 3.31 0.64 -2.19
N THR A 241 2.69 0.79 -1.03
CA THR A 241 1.76 -0.18 -0.45
C THR A 241 0.63 0.53 0.28
N VAL A 242 -0.59 0.07 0.06
CA VAL A 242 -1.77 0.46 0.84
C VAL A 242 -2.37 -0.79 1.48
N LEU A 243 -2.45 -0.78 2.81
CA LEU A 243 -3.07 -1.83 3.61
C LEU A 243 -4.47 -1.40 4.02
N ILE A 244 -5.43 -2.34 4.00
CA ILE A 244 -6.76 -2.11 4.55
C ILE A 244 -6.95 -2.93 5.83
N ILE A 245 -7.31 -2.24 6.92
CA ILE A 245 -7.64 -2.85 8.19
C ILE A 245 -9.17 -2.79 8.38
N SER A 246 -9.82 -3.94 8.43
CA SER A 246 -11.26 -4.08 8.55
C SER A 246 -11.63 -5.01 9.70
N LYS A 247 -12.81 -4.80 10.29
CA LYS A 247 -13.39 -5.80 11.19
C LYS A 247 -13.87 -7.00 10.39
N ASN A 248 -13.68 -8.19 10.92
CA ASN A 248 -14.27 -9.38 10.35
C ASN A 248 -15.80 -9.30 10.41
N ILE A 249 -16.47 -9.73 9.34
CA ILE A 249 -17.93 -9.64 9.19
C ILE A 249 -18.66 -10.57 10.18
N GLN A 250 -18.07 -11.74 10.45
CA GLN A 250 -18.69 -12.76 11.31
C GLN A 250 -18.35 -12.52 12.78
N ASN A 251 -17.18 -11.96 13.08
CA ASN A 251 -16.73 -11.69 14.45
C ASN A 251 -16.07 -10.30 14.55
N ASN A 252 -16.81 -9.33 15.08
CA ASN A 252 -16.35 -7.96 15.27
C ASN A 252 -15.16 -7.80 16.24
N SER A 253 -14.83 -8.83 17.05
CA SER A 253 -13.64 -8.83 17.92
C SER A 253 -12.36 -9.01 17.12
N ILE A 254 -12.43 -9.60 15.93
CA ILE A 254 -11.32 -9.87 15.03
C ILE A 254 -11.17 -8.72 14.03
N SER A 255 -9.94 -8.34 13.76
CA SER A 255 -9.58 -7.41 12.68
C SER A 255 -8.73 -8.13 11.64
N GLU A 256 -8.97 -7.84 10.38
CA GLU A 256 -8.26 -8.38 9.23
C GLU A 256 -7.36 -7.32 8.62
N VAL A 257 -6.17 -7.71 8.19
CA VAL A 257 -5.23 -6.89 7.44
C VAL A 257 -5.09 -7.49 6.05
N LYS A 258 -5.44 -6.69 5.04
CA LYS A 258 -5.44 -7.08 3.63
C LYS A 258 -4.57 -6.13 2.82
N PRO A 259 -3.89 -6.62 1.76
CA PRO A 259 -3.35 -5.73 0.75
C PRO A 259 -4.52 -5.04 0.01
N MET A 260 -4.40 -3.75 -0.24
CA MET A 260 -5.31 -2.99 -1.10
C MET A 260 -4.63 -2.66 -2.43
N HIS A 261 -3.42 -2.12 -2.35
CA HIS A 261 -2.54 -1.86 -3.48
C HIS A 261 -1.11 -2.20 -3.06
N MET A 262 -0.37 -2.91 -3.90
CA MET A 262 1.03 -3.24 -3.66
C MET A 262 1.82 -3.16 -4.96
N ARG A 263 3.02 -2.59 -4.92
CA ARG A 263 3.99 -2.66 -6.03
C ARG A 263 4.68 -4.03 -6.12
N ASP A 264 4.86 -4.70 -4.98
CA ASP A 264 5.32 -6.09 -4.90
C ASP A 264 4.12 -7.06 -4.98
N LYS A 265 4.35 -8.35 -4.93
CA LYS A 265 3.29 -9.37 -4.84
C LYS A 265 2.44 -9.16 -3.58
N GLU A 266 1.16 -9.46 -3.68
CA GLU A 266 0.23 -9.38 -2.55
C GLU A 266 0.48 -10.50 -1.54
N PHE A 267 0.43 -10.16 -0.25
CA PHE A 267 0.49 -11.15 0.83
C PHE A 267 -0.91 -11.72 1.14
N THR A 268 -0.93 -12.90 1.75
CA THR A 268 -2.16 -13.50 2.24
C THR A 268 -2.72 -12.70 3.43
N THR A 269 -4.01 -12.36 3.39
CA THR A 269 -4.73 -11.71 4.49
C THR A 269 -4.43 -12.42 5.82
N PHE A 270 -4.09 -11.67 6.83
CA PHE A 270 -3.98 -12.17 8.19
C PHE A 270 -4.96 -11.45 9.12
N ALA A 271 -5.26 -12.07 10.25
CA ALA A 271 -6.18 -11.52 11.22
C ALA A 271 -5.57 -11.46 12.62
N PHE A 272 -6.08 -10.56 13.43
CA PHE A 272 -5.69 -10.42 14.83
C PHE A 272 -6.89 -10.03 15.70
N HIS A 273 -6.84 -10.39 16.96
CA HIS A 273 -7.73 -9.90 18.00
C HIS A 273 -6.92 -9.15 19.06
N ILE A 274 -7.62 -8.50 19.98
CA ILE A 274 -7.00 -7.83 21.12
C ILE A 274 -7.20 -8.72 22.32
N ASP A 275 -6.10 -9.11 22.97
CA ASP A 275 -6.12 -9.92 24.18
C ASP A 275 -6.52 -9.11 25.44
N ASP A 276 -6.59 -9.78 26.59
CA ASP A 276 -6.94 -9.18 27.88
C ASP A 276 -5.90 -8.15 28.37
N ASN A 277 -4.66 -8.24 27.88
CA ASN A 277 -3.57 -7.28 28.13
C ASN A 277 -3.63 -6.07 27.18
N ARG A 278 -4.65 -5.98 26.33
CA ARG A 278 -4.84 -4.95 25.29
C ARG A 278 -3.73 -4.94 24.23
N LEU A 279 -3.18 -6.12 23.92
CA LEU A 279 -2.20 -6.32 22.87
C LEU A 279 -2.82 -7.01 21.66
N PRO A 280 -2.40 -6.67 20.41
CA PRO A 280 -2.82 -7.41 19.22
C PRO A 280 -2.10 -8.76 19.17
N VAL A 281 -2.87 -9.82 19.02
CA VAL A 281 -2.40 -11.21 18.90
C VAL A 281 -2.93 -11.81 17.63
N LEU A 282 -2.12 -12.57 16.88
CA LEU A 282 -2.55 -13.27 15.68
C LEU A 282 -3.72 -14.20 15.98
N ASP A 283 -4.72 -14.13 15.15
CA ASP A 283 -5.87 -15.01 15.21
C ASP A 283 -5.64 -16.23 14.31
N SER A 284 -5.29 -17.36 14.92
CA SER A 284 -5.06 -18.62 14.22
C SER A 284 -6.35 -19.36 13.83
N SER A 285 -7.52 -18.93 14.32
CA SER A 285 -8.81 -19.52 13.95
C SER A 285 -9.20 -19.15 12.50
N MET A 286 -8.65 -18.07 11.98
CA MET A 286 -8.58 -17.80 10.55
C MET A 286 -7.43 -18.61 9.96
N SER A 287 -7.52 -19.96 10.04
CA SER A 287 -6.75 -20.80 9.14
C SER A 287 -6.96 -20.23 7.74
N VAL A 288 -5.85 -19.87 7.12
CA VAL A 288 -5.75 -19.46 5.73
C VAL A 288 -6.99 -19.86 4.96
N THR A 289 -8.01 -19.00 4.96
CA THR A 289 -8.85 -18.98 3.79
C THR A 289 -7.87 -18.52 2.73
N VAL A 290 -7.26 -19.47 2.05
CA VAL A 290 -6.62 -19.23 0.78
C VAL A 290 -7.64 -18.34 0.09
N VAL A 291 -7.36 -17.03 0.02
CA VAL A 291 -8.09 -16.19 -0.91
C VAL A 291 -7.73 -16.84 -2.22
N LYS A 292 -8.65 -17.75 -2.66
CA LYS A 292 -8.58 -18.22 -4.03
C LYS A 292 -8.43 -16.94 -4.81
N PRO A 293 -7.35 -16.78 -5.62
CA PRO A 293 -7.16 -15.57 -6.40
C PRO A 293 -8.53 -15.24 -6.96
N ARG A 294 -8.97 -13.98 -6.85
CA ARG A 294 -10.30 -13.56 -7.33
C ARG A 294 -10.45 -14.21 -8.68
N GLU A 295 -11.25 -15.27 -8.72
CA GLU A 295 -11.33 -16.12 -9.90
C GLU A 295 -11.68 -15.19 -11.03
N LYS A 296 -10.76 -15.06 -12.00
CA LYS A 296 -10.90 -14.14 -13.13
C LYS A 296 -12.34 -14.32 -13.63
N SER A 297 -13.08 -13.22 -13.78
CA SER A 297 -14.43 -13.29 -14.36
C SER A 297 -14.34 -14.15 -15.62
N LEU A 298 -15.31 -15.04 -15.88
CA LEU A 298 -15.28 -15.81 -17.12
C LEU A 298 -15.09 -14.92 -18.35
N VAL A 299 -15.62 -13.70 -18.28
CA VAL A 299 -15.50 -12.67 -19.33
C VAL A 299 -14.04 -12.18 -19.53
N SER A 300 -13.17 -12.35 -18.55
CA SER A 300 -11.75 -11.93 -18.59
C SER A 300 -10.76 -13.06 -18.84
N LEU A 301 -11.23 -14.25 -19.20
CA LEU A 301 -10.39 -15.36 -19.64
C LEU A 301 -9.84 -15.08 -21.05
N ASP A 302 -8.70 -15.66 -21.37
CA ASP A 302 -8.11 -15.58 -22.70
C ASP A 302 -9.04 -16.20 -23.77
N ASN A 303 -9.07 -15.60 -24.95
CA ASN A 303 -9.87 -16.09 -26.07
C ASN A 303 -9.55 -17.54 -26.41
N GLU A 304 -8.31 -17.99 -26.30
CA GLU A 304 -7.91 -19.36 -26.57
C GLU A 304 -8.56 -20.37 -25.62
N VAL A 305 -8.72 -20.00 -24.32
CA VAL A 305 -9.43 -20.82 -23.36
C VAL A 305 -10.92 -20.95 -23.72
N HIS A 306 -11.53 -19.85 -24.17
CA HIS A 306 -12.90 -19.89 -24.64
C HIS A 306 -13.06 -20.73 -25.90
N LYS A 307 -12.13 -20.62 -26.86
CA LYS A 307 -12.13 -21.43 -28.10
C LYS A 307 -12.09 -22.93 -27.79
N GLU A 308 -11.15 -23.35 -26.93
CA GLU A 308 -10.99 -24.75 -26.58
C GLU A 308 -12.25 -25.35 -25.92
N ILE A 309 -12.83 -24.64 -24.94
CA ILE A 309 -14.00 -25.12 -24.22
C ILE A 309 -15.25 -25.15 -25.12
N LEU A 310 -15.47 -24.09 -25.90
CA LEU A 310 -16.64 -23.99 -26.76
C LEU A 310 -16.57 -24.92 -27.97
N CYS A 311 -15.37 -25.13 -28.55
CA CYS A 311 -15.20 -26.10 -29.63
C CYS A 311 -15.67 -27.48 -29.20
N ARG A 312 -15.12 -27.99 -28.09
CA ARG A 312 -15.56 -29.31 -27.56
C ARG A 312 -17.04 -29.38 -27.26
N LEU A 313 -17.58 -28.31 -26.61
CA LEU A 313 -19.02 -28.30 -26.28
C LEU A 313 -19.90 -28.41 -27.51
N PHE A 314 -19.64 -27.64 -28.56
CA PHE A 314 -20.45 -27.61 -29.76
C PHE A 314 -20.15 -28.72 -30.77
N GLU A 315 -19.03 -29.42 -30.64
CA GLU A 315 -18.79 -30.71 -31.34
C GLU A 315 -19.70 -31.83 -30.81
N GLU A 316 -19.98 -31.82 -29.51
CA GLU A 316 -20.75 -32.87 -28.85
C GLU A 316 -22.25 -32.55 -28.72
N HIS A 317 -22.62 -31.25 -28.73
CA HIS A 317 -23.98 -30.79 -28.42
C HIS A 317 -24.47 -29.73 -29.37
N ALA A 318 -25.76 -29.76 -29.71
CA ALA A 318 -26.47 -28.76 -30.50
C ALA A 318 -27.68 -28.21 -29.76
N PRO A 319 -27.50 -27.33 -28.73
CA PRO A 319 -28.58 -26.86 -27.89
C PRO A 319 -29.63 -26.07 -28.68
N SER A 320 -30.91 -26.41 -28.50
CA SER A 320 -32.02 -25.75 -29.17
C SER A 320 -32.70 -24.65 -28.31
N LYS A 321 -32.60 -24.81 -26.98
CA LYS A 321 -33.16 -23.84 -26.00
C LYS A 321 -32.09 -23.11 -25.26
N TYR A 322 -32.39 -21.84 -24.90
CA TYR A 322 -31.46 -21.02 -24.11
C TYR A 322 -31.12 -21.64 -22.73
N SER A 323 -32.08 -22.27 -22.09
CA SER A 323 -31.86 -22.98 -20.81
C SER A 323 -30.87 -24.13 -20.94
N GLU A 324 -30.97 -24.89 -22.03
CA GLU A 324 -30.07 -26.00 -22.38
C GLU A 324 -28.66 -25.47 -22.68
N LEU A 325 -28.52 -24.39 -23.44
CA LEU A 325 -27.24 -23.71 -23.70
C LEU A 325 -26.59 -23.27 -22.41
N VAL A 326 -27.34 -22.64 -21.49
CA VAL A 326 -26.80 -22.16 -20.19
C VAL A 326 -26.28 -23.33 -19.35
N GLU A 327 -27.01 -24.46 -19.34
CA GLU A 327 -26.60 -25.64 -18.58
C GLU A 327 -25.36 -26.31 -19.17
N LEU A 328 -25.30 -26.49 -20.48
CA LEU A 328 -24.15 -27.09 -21.17
C LEU A 328 -22.88 -26.20 -21.04
N VAL A 329 -23.03 -24.89 -21.21
CA VAL A 329 -21.91 -23.95 -21.00
C VAL A 329 -21.45 -23.99 -19.53
N SER A 330 -22.38 -24.09 -18.57
CA SER A 330 -22.01 -24.21 -17.16
C SER A 330 -21.18 -25.47 -16.89
N GLN A 331 -21.61 -26.60 -17.41
CA GLN A 331 -20.95 -27.90 -17.26
C GLN A 331 -19.55 -27.91 -17.94
N ALA A 332 -19.47 -27.38 -19.15
CA ALA A 332 -18.21 -27.34 -19.90
C ALA A 332 -17.16 -26.48 -19.21
N TYR A 333 -17.54 -25.29 -18.71
CA TYR A 333 -16.62 -24.44 -17.97
C TYR A 333 -16.28 -25.00 -16.57
N GLU A 334 -17.22 -25.69 -15.91
CA GLU A 334 -16.92 -26.37 -14.64
C GLU A 334 -15.95 -27.54 -14.85
N ALA A 335 -16.11 -28.34 -15.90
CA ALA A 335 -15.20 -29.42 -16.27
C ALA A 335 -13.79 -28.91 -16.61
N ALA A 336 -13.68 -27.70 -17.18
CA ALA A 336 -12.41 -27.03 -17.44
C ALA A 336 -11.80 -26.32 -16.20
N GLY A 337 -12.43 -26.45 -15.01
CA GLY A 337 -11.94 -25.85 -13.76
C GLY A 337 -12.45 -24.43 -13.47
N TYR A 338 -13.38 -23.91 -14.28
CA TYR A 338 -13.90 -22.54 -14.17
C TYR A 338 -15.35 -22.52 -13.63
N LYS A 339 -15.57 -23.10 -12.45
CA LYS A 339 -16.91 -23.13 -11.83
C LYS A 339 -17.43 -21.72 -11.50
N ARG A 340 -18.66 -21.39 -11.96
CA ARG A 340 -19.32 -20.10 -11.67
C ARG A 340 -20.82 -20.31 -11.43
N GLY A 341 -21.40 -19.35 -10.70
CA GLY A 341 -22.86 -19.29 -10.54
C GLY A 341 -23.56 -18.90 -11.83
N MET A 342 -24.84 -19.22 -11.95
CA MET A 342 -25.68 -19.03 -13.14
C MET A 342 -25.64 -17.62 -13.72
N ASN A 343 -25.50 -16.59 -12.88
CA ASN A 343 -25.39 -15.20 -13.37
C ASN A 343 -24.08 -14.95 -14.13
N GLY A 344 -22.96 -15.54 -13.70
CA GLY A 344 -21.68 -15.48 -14.39
C GLY A 344 -21.72 -16.14 -15.76
N ILE A 345 -22.36 -17.29 -15.84
CA ILE A 345 -22.57 -18.03 -17.11
C ILE A 345 -23.46 -17.25 -18.07
N LYS A 346 -24.59 -16.71 -17.60
CA LYS A 346 -25.48 -15.88 -18.43
C LYS A 346 -24.80 -14.63 -18.96
N ASN A 347 -23.95 -13.96 -18.16
CA ASN A 347 -23.17 -12.82 -18.58
C ASN A 347 -22.14 -13.20 -19.64
N LEU A 348 -21.47 -14.35 -19.49
CA LEU A 348 -20.55 -14.87 -20.50
C LEU A 348 -21.29 -15.15 -21.83
N ILE A 349 -22.40 -15.87 -21.80
CA ILE A 349 -23.19 -16.18 -23.01
C ILE A 349 -23.65 -14.88 -23.69
N LYS A 350 -24.09 -13.88 -22.91
CA LYS A 350 -24.48 -12.56 -23.45
C LYS A 350 -23.31 -11.88 -24.18
N LEU A 351 -22.10 -11.91 -23.58
CA LEU A 351 -20.90 -11.37 -24.24
C LEU A 351 -20.55 -12.15 -25.51
N LEU A 352 -20.52 -13.46 -25.46
CA LEU A 352 -20.20 -14.31 -26.60
C LEU A 352 -21.22 -14.14 -27.73
N SER A 353 -22.51 -13.96 -27.40
CA SER A 353 -23.55 -13.66 -28.37
C SER A 353 -23.42 -12.26 -28.96
N SER A 354 -23.07 -11.25 -28.17
CA SER A 354 -22.85 -9.88 -28.66
C SER A 354 -21.66 -9.78 -29.63
N LYS A 355 -20.69 -10.68 -29.49
CA LYS A 355 -19.54 -10.81 -30.39
C LYS A 355 -19.80 -11.74 -31.59
N GLY A 356 -20.99 -12.28 -31.73
CA GLY A 356 -21.33 -13.22 -32.79
C GLY A 356 -20.69 -14.62 -32.68
N ILE A 357 -19.99 -14.90 -31.56
CA ILE A 357 -19.30 -16.18 -31.33
C ILE A 357 -20.31 -17.31 -31.06
N ILE A 358 -21.38 -17.00 -30.34
CA ILE A 358 -22.54 -17.89 -30.19
C ILE A 358 -23.72 -17.19 -30.88
N ALA A 359 -24.31 -17.85 -31.85
CA ALA A 359 -25.47 -17.35 -32.59
C ALA A 359 -26.59 -18.40 -32.60
N LYS A 360 -27.84 -17.97 -32.74
CA LYS A 360 -28.96 -18.87 -32.98
C LYS A 360 -29.25 -18.91 -34.47
N GLU A 361 -29.04 -20.09 -35.08
CA GLU A 361 -29.32 -20.33 -36.51
C GLU A 361 -30.47 -21.33 -36.61
N GLY A 362 -31.61 -20.84 -37.12
CA GLY A 362 -32.82 -21.63 -37.12
C GLY A 362 -33.30 -22.01 -35.71
N ASN A 363 -33.31 -23.28 -35.40
CA ASN A 363 -33.76 -23.81 -34.10
C ASN A 363 -32.63 -24.23 -33.16
N VAL A 364 -31.38 -24.04 -33.54
CA VAL A 364 -30.20 -24.44 -32.74
C VAL A 364 -29.22 -23.27 -32.52
N TYR A 365 -28.46 -23.34 -31.43
CA TYR A 365 -27.34 -22.45 -31.18
C TYR A 365 -26.08 -23.03 -31.82
N THR A 366 -25.30 -22.18 -32.47
CA THR A 366 -24.06 -22.52 -33.17
C THR A 366 -22.90 -21.71 -32.62
N TYR A 367 -21.71 -22.25 -32.78
CA TYR A 367 -20.47 -21.64 -32.39
C TYR A 367 -19.62 -21.25 -33.61
N LYS A 368 -19.08 -20.02 -33.64
CA LYS A 368 -18.28 -19.47 -34.74
C LYS A 368 -16.91 -19.08 -34.20
N SER A 369 -15.91 -19.95 -34.37
CA SER A 369 -14.52 -19.70 -33.89
C SER A 369 -13.87 -18.49 -34.55
N GLU A 370 -14.20 -18.19 -35.80
CA GLU A 370 -13.65 -17.09 -36.61
C GLU A 370 -13.95 -15.70 -36.01
N CYS A 371 -15.02 -15.60 -35.22
CA CYS A 371 -15.41 -14.33 -34.58
C CYS A 371 -14.55 -13.93 -33.39
N PHE A 372 -13.63 -14.78 -32.91
CA PHE A 372 -12.65 -14.41 -31.88
C PHE A 372 -11.51 -13.55 -32.44
N ASP A 373 -11.20 -13.67 -33.71
CA ASP A 373 -10.04 -13.04 -34.37
C ASP A 373 -10.42 -11.76 -35.13
N SER A 374 -11.70 -11.36 -35.09
CA SER A 374 -12.16 -10.12 -35.71
C SER A 374 -11.77 -8.90 -34.87
N PRO A 375 -11.08 -7.88 -35.44
CA PRO A 375 -10.78 -6.66 -34.69
C PRO A 375 -12.11 -5.95 -34.34
N SER A 376 -12.22 -5.58 -33.07
CA SER A 376 -13.34 -4.84 -32.47
C SER A 376 -13.32 -3.37 -32.86
#